data_4bd7e303606d73f20378dba70327ed01
#
_entry.id   4bd7e303606d73f20378dba70327ed01
#
_cell.length_a   1.000
_cell.length_b   1.000
_cell.length_c   1.000
_cell.angle_alpha   90.00
_cell.angle_beta   90.00
_cell.angle_gamma   90.00
#
_symmetry.space_group_name_H-M   'P 1'
#
loop_
_entity.id
_entity.type
_entity.pdbx_description
1 polymer ?
#
loop_
_entity_poly.entity_id
_entity_poly.type
_entity_poly.pdbx_seq_one_letter_code
_entity_poly.pdbx_strand_id
1 'polypeptide(L)'
;MIKDMLLRAKKIDLIIIALLLCFMAISTIVIYSATHNTTKFAGLHVNNLVMFSAMFVPMLILAMLDYRGIVRHLSVILYVIGILLLIFVMFKGMNINGSQRWINLHFMQFQPSELAKIFVILLLAKMLENRKGEYLRLFQDILPMIVVMGIPCLMVMNQPDLGTSIVFVCILIGMLWIGKIRIKHGLIGLFGIVGIIGSITMLYFVDVPLFNKIVKPHQLHRIQTFINPASDPDQSYHVLNSIKAVSSGELMGEGFLHGKMVQSGYIPYDYADSIYVVIGEEFGFVGSAVLLLLYFFLIYRMIRIAMASEDVAGSYLIIGVISMFTLQIFENIAMHTGLMPLTGIALPFVSYGGSSLMTNMLSMGLVLSVSVHQSKPFHFGEE
;
A
#
# COMPACT_ATOMS: atom_id res chain seq x y z
N MET A 1 -25.32 25.71 -1.97
CA MET A 1 -24.96 24.28 -1.98
C MET A 1 -24.54 23.76 -3.36
N ILE A 2 -25.43 23.72 -4.38
CA ILE A 2 -25.03 23.24 -5.74
C ILE A 2 -23.95 24.12 -6.38
N LYS A 3 -24.06 25.45 -6.31
CA LYS A 3 -23.07 26.40 -6.84
C LYS A 3 -21.69 26.22 -6.16
N ASP A 4 -21.67 25.98 -4.85
CA ASP A 4 -20.42 25.73 -4.13
C ASP A 4 -19.80 24.40 -4.50
N MET A 5 -20.61 23.34 -4.72
CA MET A 5 -20.12 22.06 -5.23
C MET A 5 -19.51 22.20 -6.63
N LEU A 6 -20.16 22.97 -7.54
CA LEU A 6 -19.61 23.22 -8.86
C LEU A 6 -18.30 24.03 -8.83
N LEU A 7 -18.17 24.97 -7.91
CA LEU A 7 -16.93 25.74 -7.71
C LEU A 7 -15.81 24.84 -7.16
N ARG A 8 -16.15 23.92 -6.23
CA ARG A 8 -15.20 22.95 -5.69
C ARG A 8 -14.78 21.93 -6.75
N ALA A 9 -15.70 21.46 -7.60
CA ALA A 9 -15.39 20.55 -8.70
C ALA A 9 -14.33 21.11 -9.67
N LYS A 10 -14.32 22.43 -9.90
CA LYS A 10 -13.29 23.12 -10.72
C LYS A 10 -11.90 23.12 -10.08
N LYS A 11 -11.79 22.89 -8.76
CA LYS A 11 -10.51 22.82 -8.04
C LYS A 11 -9.93 21.40 -7.97
N ILE A 12 -10.61 20.41 -8.52
CA ILE A 12 -10.07 19.05 -8.60
C ILE A 12 -8.80 19.07 -9.42
N ASP A 13 -7.78 18.38 -8.92
CA ASP A 13 -6.52 18.20 -9.60
C ASP A 13 -6.66 17.25 -10.80
N LEU A 14 -6.75 17.81 -12.00
CA LEU A 14 -6.93 17.04 -13.23
C LEU A 14 -5.71 16.18 -13.57
N ILE A 15 -4.51 16.53 -13.08
CA ILE A 15 -3.29 15.73 -13.30
C ILE A 15 -3.42 14.39 -12.56
N ILE A 16 -3.89 14.42 -11.33
CA ILE A 16 -4.15 13.17 -10.57
C ILE A 16 -5.19 12.31 -11.29
N ILE A 17 -6.28 12.92 -11.78
CA ILE A 17 -7.31 12.17 -12.52
C ILE A 17 -6.71 11.54 -13.78
N ALA A 18 -5.92 12.29 -14.56
CA ALA A 18 -5.25 11.77 -15.75
C ALA A 18 -4.30 10.61 -15.42
N LEU A 19 -3.50 10.73 -14.36
CA LEU A 19 -2.61 9.65 -13.90
C LEU A 19 -3.40 8.39 -13.50
N LEU A 20 -4.52 8.54 -12.77
CA LEU A 20 -5.38 7.42 -12.41
C LEU A 20 -6.00 6.75 -13.63
N LEU A 21 -6.37 7.51 -14.66
CA LEU A 21 -6.84 6.95 -15.93
C LEU A 21 -5.73 6.20 -16.68
N CYS A 22 -4.49 6.69 -16.65
CA CYS A 22 -3.33 5.97 -17.18
C CYS A 22 -3.11 4.64 -16.44
N PHE A 23 -3.15 4.64 -15.10
CA PHE A 23 -3.05 3.41 -14.31
C PHE A 23 -4.20 2.43 -14.61
N MET A 24 -5.43 2.92 -14.77
CA MET A 24 -6.57 2.10 -15.17
C MET A 24 -6.35 1.41 -16.52
N ALA A 25 -5.82 2.14 -17.50
CA ALA A 25 -5.50 1.60 -18.82
C ALA A 25 -4.40 0.53 -18.74
N ILE A 26 -3.28 0.82 -18.06
CA ILE A 26 -2.17 -0.13 -17.85
C ILE A 26 -2.68 -1.38 -17.11
N SER A 27 -3.41 -1.21 -16.00
CA SER A 27 -3.98 -2.31 -15.23
C SER A 27 -4.84 -3.23 -16.10
N THR A 28 -5.72 -2.63 -16.91
CA THR A 28 -6.62 -3.40 -17.78
C THR A 28 -5.85 -4.19 -18.83
N ILE A 29 -4.84 -3.59 -19.47
CA ILE A 29 -4.00 -4.23 -20.51
C ILE A 29 -3.19 -5.37 -19.89
N VAL A 30 -2.53 -5.12 -18.77
CA VAL A 30 -1.64 -6.10 -18.13
C VAL A 30 -2.44 -7.25 -17.51
N ILE A 31 -3.60 -7.00 -16.88
CA ILE A 31 -4.48 -8.07 -16.38
C ILE A 31 -5.06 -8.89 -17.54
N TYR A 32 -5.38 -8.25 -18.66
CA TYR A 32 -5.80 -9.00 -19.86
C TYR A 32 -4.72 -9.95 -20.31
N SER A 33 -3.46 -9.50 -20.40
CA SER A 33 -2.35 -10.37 -20.77
C SER A 33 -2.13 -11.51 -19.79
N ALA A 34 -2.10 -11.23 -18.50
CA ALA A 34 -1.93 -12.22 -17.44
C ALA A 34 -3.01 -13.31 -17.45
N THR A 35 -4.23 -13.00 -17.89
CA THR A 35 -5.38 -13.91 -17.81
C THR A 35 -5.82 -14.48 -19.14
N HIS A 36 -5.17 -14.10 -20.24
CA HIS A 36 -5.60 -14.43 -21.61
C HIS A 36 -5.68 -15.94 -21.85
N ASN A 37 -4.68 -16.70 -21.43
CA ASN A 37 -4.58 -18.14 -21.68
C ASN A 37 -5.34 -19.00 -20.64
N THR A 38 -5.91 -18.40 -19.60
CA THR A 38 -6.54 -19.13 -18.51
C THR A 38 -8.06 -18.94 -18.50
N THR A 39 -8.81 -19.95 -18.96
CA THR A 39 -10.30 -19.89 -19.01
C THR A 39 -10.95 -19.59 -17.66
N LYS A 40 -10.34 -20.04 -16.56
CA LYS A 40 -10.80 -19.80 -15.18
C LYS A 40 -10.84 -18.30 -14.82
N PHE A 41 -9.98 -17.50 -15.42
CA PHE A 41 -9.81 -16.07 -15.14
C PHE A 41 -10.29 -15.19 -16.30
N ALA A 42 -11.00 -15.78 -17.28
CA ALA A 42 -11.57 -15.04 -18.40
C ALA A 42 -12.47 -13.90 -17.90
N GLY A 43 -12.27 -12.70 -18.42
CA GLY A 43 -13.07 -11.52 -18.05
C GLY A 43 -12.61 -10.76 -16.81
N LEU A 44 -11.56 -11.17 -16.09
CA LEU A 44 -11.06 -10.42 -14.92
C LEU A 44 -10.66 -8.97 -15.27
N HIS A 45 -10.08 -8.73 -16.45
CA HIS A 45 -9.75 -7.40 -16.94
C HIS A 45 -10.99 -6.49 -17.09
N VAL A 46 -12.12 -7.05 -17.55
CA VAL A 46 -13.40 -6.31 -17.63
C VAL A 46 -13.92 -6.01 -16.23
N ASN A 47 -13.91 -7.00 -15.34
CA ASN A 47 -14.31 -6.81 -13.95
C ASN A 47 -13.45 -5.73 -13.27
N ASN A 48 -12.13 -5.74 -13.52
CA ASN A 48 -11.22 -4.73 -13.00
C ASN A 48 -11.55 -3.33 -13.53
N LEU A 49 -11.80 -3.21 -14.83
CA LEU A 49 -12.21 -1.94 -15.46
C LEU A 49 -13.50 -1.40 -14.86
N VAL A 50 -14.50 -2.27 -14.68
CA VAL A 50 -15.78 -1.90 -14.06
C VAL A 50 -15.59 -1.47 -12.61
N MET A 51 -14.83 -2.24 -11.82
CA MET A 51 -14.52 -1.88 -10.43
C MET A 51 -13.74 -0.57 -10.34
N PHE A 52 -12.72 -0.38 -11.17
CA PHE A 52 -11.94 0.85 -11.20
C PHE A 52 -12.82 2.06 -11.54
N SER A 53 -13.65 1.94 -12.57
CA SER A 53 -14.61 2.97 -12.98
C SER A 53 -15.63 3.28 -11.88
N ALA A 54 -16.17 2.25 -11.22
CA ALA A 54 -17.08 2.42 -10.11
C ALA A 54 -16.45 3.13 -8.90
N MET A 55 -15.17 2.87 -8.62
CA MET A 55 -14.44 3.47 -7.50
C MET A 55 -14.12 4.96 -7.70
N PHE A 56 -14.21 5.49 -8.92
CA PHE A 56 -14.16 6.95 -9.12
C PHE A 56 -15.31 7.67 -8.41
N VAL A 57 -16.49 7.04 -8.31
CA VAL A 57 -17.64 7.67 -7.65
C VAL A 57 -17.38 7.94 -6.16
N PRO A 58 -17.08 6.95 -5.31
CA PRO A 58 -16.78 7.21 -3.90
C PRO A 58 -15.53 8.09 -3.72
N MET A 59 -14.51 7.97 -4.59
CA MET A 59 -13.34 8.86 -4.58
C MET A 59 -13.75 10.31 -4.78
N LEU A 60 -14.56 10.64 -5.79
CA LEU A 60 -15.01 12.00 -6.09
C LEU A 60 -15.96 12.54 -5.02
N ILE A 61 -16.85 11.68 -4.46
CA ILE A 61 -17.68 12.07 -3.32
C ILE A 61 -16.79 12.47 -2.14
N LEU A 62 -15.78 11.67 -1.81
CA LEU A 62 -14.86 11.95 -0.72
C LEU A 62 -14.02 13.22 -0.97
N ALA A 63 -13.64 13.48 -2.23
CA ALA A 63 -12.96 14.71 -2.63
C ALA A 63 -13.80 15.98 -2.37
N MET A 64 -15.14 15.88 -2.48
CA MET A 64 -16.05 17.01 -2.21
C MET A 64 -16.31 17.24 -0.71
N LEU A 65 -16.13 16.20 0.12
CA LEU A 65 -16.27 16.30 1.57
C LEU A 65 -15.05 17.00 2.18
N ASP A 66 -15.25 17.81 3.21
CA ASP A 66 -14.14 18.46 3.91
C ASP A 66 -13.38 17.47 4.78
N TYR A 67 -12.13 17.19 4.39
CA TYR A 67 -11.23 16.27 5.12
C TYR A 67 -11.02 16.67 6.58
N ARG A 68 -11.10 17.98 6.91
CA ARG A 68 -10.94 18.50 8.29
C ARG A 68 -12.00 17.89 9.22
N GLY A 69 -13.25 17.80 8.76
CA GLY A 69 -14.33 17.13 9.49
C GLY A 69 -14.04 15.65 9.72
N ILE A 70 -13.51 14.97 8.71
CA ILE A 70 -13.15 13.55 8.79
C ILE A 70 -12.00 13.34 9.78
N VAL A 71 -10.92 14.12 9.67
CA VAL A 71 -9.74 14.00 10.55
C VAL A 71 -10.11 14.35 12.00
N ARG A 72 -10.79 15.46 12.24
CA ARG A 72 -11.04 15.97 13.60
C ARG A 72 -12.13 15.20 14.35
N HIS A 73 -13.23 14.82 13.68
CA HIS A 73 -14.39 14.23 14.33
C HIS A 73 -14.53 12.72 14.10
N LEU A 74 -14.25 12.24 12.89
CA LEU A 74 -14.52 10.85 12.53
C LEU A 74 -13.31 9.91 12.72
N SER A 75 -12.08 10.41 12.77
CA SER A 75 -10.87 9.59 12.80
C SER A 75 -10.84 8.54 13.93
N VAL A 76 -11.28 8.91 15.15
CA VAL A 76 -11.33 7.98 16.28
C VAL A 76 -12.39 6.90 16.05
N ILE A 77 -13.57 7.29 15.56
CA ILE A 77 -14.66 6.35 15.28
C ILE A 77 -14.24 5.36 14.17
N LEU A 78 -13.65 5.87 13.09
CA LEU A 78 -13.16 5.06 11.98
C LEU A 78 -12.04 4.10 12.44
N TYR A 79 -11.14 4.57 13.30
CA TYR A 79 -10.10 3.71 13.89
C TYR A 79 -10.71 2.57 14.69
N VAL A 80 -11.69 2.86 15.57
CA VAL A 80 -12.38 1.83 16.36
C VAL A 80 -13.11 0.84 15.45
N ILE A 81 -13.80 1.32 14.41
CA ILE A 81 -14.42 0.45 13.39
C ILE A 81 -13.36 -0.43 12.71
N GLY A 82 -12.20 0.12 12.34
CA GLY A 82 -11.10 -0.64 11.77
C GLY A 82 -10.61 -1.77 12.69
N ILE A 83 -10.43 -1.49 13.97
CA ILE A 83 -10.06 -2.51 14.97
C ILE A 83 -11.15 -3.58 15.10
N LEU A 84 -12.43 -3.18 15.18
CA LEU A 84 -13.55 -4.14 15.25
C LEU A 84 -13.63 -5.04 14.01
N LEU A 85 -13.38 -4.49 12.80
CA LEU A 85 -13.30 -5.26 11.56
C LEU A 85 -12.13 -6.23 11.56
N LEU A 86 -10.96 -5.82 12.08
CA LEU A 86 -9.80 -6.71 12.23
C LEU A 86 -10.09 -7.83 13.21
N ILE A 87 -10.76 -7.55 14.35
CA ILE A 87 -11.21 -8.58 15.31
C ILE A 87 -12.20 -9.52 14.62
N PHE A 88 -13.20 -8.98 13.92
CA PHE A 88 -14.21 -9.78 13.24
C PHE A 88 -13.59 -10.78 12.26
N VAL A 89 -12.64 -10.33 11.43
CA VAL A 89 -12.01 -11.20 10.43
C VAL A 89 -11.11 -12.28 11.06
N MET A 90 -10.55 -12.04 12.24
CA MET A 90 -9.79 -13.07 12.96
C MET A 90 -10.67 -14.27 13.39
N PHE A 91 -11.97 -14.04 13.66
CA PHE A 91 -12.90 -15.09 14.10
C PHE A 91 -13.79 -15.64 12.98
N LYS A 92 -14.16 -14.80 12.01
CA LYS A 92 -15.16 -15.13 10.97
C LYS A 92 -14.61 -15.00 9.55
N GLY A 93 -13.33 -14.69 9.37
CA GLY A 93 -12.70 -14.56 8.07
C GLY A 93 -12.62 -15.87 7.30
N MET A 94 -12.63 -15.76 5.96
CA MET A 94 -12.37 -16.90 5.09
C MET A 94 -10.90 -17.29 5.18
N ASN A 95 -10.65 -18.61 5.27
CA ASN A 95 -9.30 -19.13 5.19
C ASN A 95 -8.91 -19.32 3.72
N ILE A 96 -8.00 -18.48 3.25
CA ILE A 96 -7.41 -18.57 1.91
C ILE A 96 -5.91 -18.76 2.08
N ASN A 97 -5.37 -19.85 1.57
CA ASN A 97 -3.95 -20.20 1.65
C ASN A 97 -3.39 -20.18 3.11
N GLY A 98 -4.18 -20.68 4.07
CA GLY A 98 -3.77 -20.74 5.47
C GLY A 98 -3.88 -19.42 6.26
N SER A 99 -4.46 -18.39 5.66
CA SER A 99 -4.61 -17.08 6.31
C SER A 99 -6.08 -16.63 6.36
N GLN A 100 -6.56 -16.22 7.52
CA GLN A 100 -7.90 -15.66 7.72
C GLN A 100 -7.85 -14.15 7.68
N ARG A 101 -7.96 -13.56 6.45
CA ARG A 101 -7.81 -12.11 6.22
C ARG A 101 -8.94 -11.49 5.43
N TRP A 102 -9.83 -12.32 4.86
CA TRP A 102 -10.80 -11.91 3.86
C TRP A 102 -12.23 -12.10 4.36
N ILE A 103 -13.11 -11.16 4.03
CA ILE A 103 -14.56 -11.24 4.22
C ILE A 103 -15.17 -11.30 2.82
N ASN A 104 -16.02 -12.29 2.55
CA ASN A 104 -16.73 -12.38 1.28
C ASN A 104 -17.97 -11.49 1.30
N LEU A 105 -17.96 -10.45 0.47
CA LEU A 105 -19.10 -9.55 0.29
C LEU A 105 -19.94 -9.91 -0.96
N HIS A 106 -19.87 -11.15 -1.47
CA HIS A 106 -20.51 -11.69 -2.69
C HIS A 106 -20.00 -11.07 -3.99
N PHE A 107 -19.83 -9.74 -4.06
CA PHE A 107 -19.34 -9.01 -5.24
C PHE A 107 -17.83 -8.74 -5.21
N MET A 108 -17.20 -8.80 -4.04
CA MET A 108 -15.75 -8.65 -3.86
C MET A 108 -15.26 -9.31 -2.57
N GLN A 109 -14.02 -9.70 -2.56
CA GLN A 109 -13.31 -10.09 -1.33
C GLN A 109 -12.80 -8.83 -0.63
N PHE A 110 -13.26 -8.61 0.59
CA PHE A 110 -12.93 -7.45 1.38
C PHE A 110 -11.87 -7.80 2.44
N GLN A 111 -10.77 -7.03 2.46
CA GLN A 111 -9.69 -7.19 3.42
C GLN A 111 -9.67 -6.00 4.40
N PRO A 112 -10.06 -6.19 5.67
CA PRO A 112 -10.13 -5.10 6.65
C PRO A 112 -8.81 -4.37 6.90
N SER A 113 -7.66 -5.07 6.81
CA SER A 113 -6.35 -4.46 6.99
C SER A 113 -6.04 -3.38 5.95
N GLU A 114 -6.63 -3.47 4.75
CA GLU A 114 -6.50 -2.45 3.72
C GLU A 114 -7.11 -1.11 4.18
N LEU A 115 -8.37 -1.11 4.64
CA LEU A 115 -9.01 0.10 5.18
C LEU A 115 -8.39 0.58 6.49
N ALA A 116 -7.93 -0.32 7.34
CA ALA A 116 -7.32 0.02 8.62
C ALA A 116 -6.11 0.95 8.43
N LYS A 117 -5.36 0.84 7.33
CA LYS A 117 -4.23 1.75 7.00
C LYS A 117 -4.70 3.20 6.90
N ILE A 118 -5.81 3.44 6.17
CA ILE A 118 -6.37 4.81 6.04
C ILE A 118 -6.86 5.32 7.40
N PHE A 119 -7.55 4.50 8.16
CA PHE A 119 -8.10 4.90 9.46
C PHE A 119 -7.01 5.26 10.47
N VAL A 120 -5.89 4.54 10.44
CA VAL A 120 -4.70 4.87 11.22
C VAL A 120 -4.08 6.18 10.75
N ILE A 121 -3.92 6.39 9.43
CA ILE A 121 -3.41 7.65 8.87
C ILE A 121 -4.25 8.83 9.36
N LEU A 122 -5.58 8.73 9.30
CA LEU A 122 -6.50 9.79 9.77
C LEU A 122 -6.31 10.10 11.26
N LEU A 123 -6.19 9.06 12.10
CA LEU A 123 -6.02 9.26 13.54
C LEU A 123 -4.64 9.83 13.88
N LEU A 124 -3.57 9.35 13.22
CA LEU A 124 -2.23 9.90 13.40
C LEU A 124 -2.15 11.36 12.92
N ALA A 125 -2.81 11.71 11.80
CA ALA A 125 -2.88 13.09 11.31
C ALA A 125 -3.55 14.02 12.35
N LYS A 126 -4.65 13.58 12.98
CA LYS A 126 -5.28 14.31 14.11
C LYS A 126 -4.34 14.48 15.29
N MET A 127 -3.60 13.43 15.67
CA MET A 127 -2.67 13.51 16.81
C MET A 127 -1.54 14.49 16.52
N LEU A 128 -1.02 14.52 15.29
CA LEU A 128 0.01 15.46 14.86
C LEU A 128 -0.52 16.89 14.72
N GLU A 129 -1.76 17.08 14.24
CA GLU A 129 -2.41 18.39 14.16
C GLU A 129 -2.45 19.08 15.51
N ASN A 130 -2.74 18.34 16.58
CA ASN A 130 -2.82 18.88 17.95
C ASN A 130 -1.50 19.51 18.42
N ARG A 131 -0.36 19.18 17.78
CA ARG A 131 0.97 19.74 18.08
C ARG A 131 1.30 21.01 17.31
N LYS A 132 0.48 21.39 16.35
CA LYS A 132 0.65 22.65 15.57
C LYS A 132 2.07 22.86 15.04
N GLY A 133 2.78 21.79 14.67
CA GLY A 133 4.14 21.85 14.15
C GLY A 133 5.25 22.00 15.19
N GLU A 134 4.97 21.84 16.49
CA GLU A 134 6.00 21.76 17.55
C GLU A 134 6.73 20.41 17.49
N TYR A 135 7.93 20.34 18.07
CA TYR A 135 8.69 19.10 18.21
C TYR A 135 7.94 18.06 19.04
N LEU A 136 7.90 16.82 18.55
CA LEU A 136 7.26 15.72 19.25
C LEU A 136 7.99 15.34 20.54
N ARG A 137 7.21 15.08 21.59
CA ARG A 137 7.68 14.61 22.90
C ARG A 137 7.56 13.09 22.95
N LEU A 138 8.57 12.41 23.56
CA LEU A 138 8.64 10.96 23.55
C LEU A 138 7.40 10.29 24.18
N PHE A 139 7.07 10.64 25.42
CA PHE A 139 6.01 9.97 26.17
C PHE A 139 4.60 10.48 25.85
N GLN A 140 4.47 11.74 25.46
CA GLN A 140 3.16 12.40 25.27
C GLN A 140 2.65 12.29 23.85
N ASP A 141 3.53 12.10 22.86
CA ASP A 141 3.17 12.09 21.44
C ASP A 141 3.63 10.81 20.74
N ILE A 142 4.94 10.52 20.77
CA ILE A 142 5.50 9.39 20.01
C ILE A 142 4.99 8.06 20.56
N LEU A 143 5.01 7.86 21.88
CA LEU A 143 4.56 6.60 22.48
C LEU A 143 3.05 6.33 22.24
N PRO A 144 2.12 7.27 22.41
CA PRO A 144 0.72 7.08 22.01
C PRO A 144 0.55 6.77 20.53
N MET A 145 1.31 7.42 19.63
CA MET A 145 1.26 7.11 18.20
C MET A 145 1.77 5.70 17.89
N ILE A 146 2.83 5.25 18.58
CA ILE A 146 3.32 3.87 18.48
C ILE A 146 2.25 2.87 18.95
N VAL A 147 1.52 3.17 20.02
CA VAL A 147 0.44 2.31 20.51
C VAL A 147 -0.71 2.25 19.52
N VAL A 148 -1.18 3.39 19.01
CA VAL A 148 -2.24 3.48 18.01
C VAL A 148 -1.89 2.70 16.75
N MET A 149 -0.65 2.76 16.29
CA MET A 149 -0.17 2.00 15.15
C MET A 149 0.08 0.54 15.49
N GLY A 150 0.62 0.26 16.67
CA GLY A 150 1.02 -1.08 17.11
C GLY A 150 -0.14 -2.04 17.24
N ILE A 151 -1.31 -1.59 17.70
CA ILE A 151 -2.49 -2.45 17.86
C ILE A 151 -2.90 -3.10 16.52
N PRO A 152 -3.24 -2.37 15.46
CA PRO A 152 -3.62 -2.98 14.18
C PRO A 152 -2.44 -3.73 13.54
N CYS A 153 -1.20 -3.23 13.68
CA CYS A 153 -0.01 -3.90 13.17
C CYS A 153 0.16 -5.30 13.77
N LEU A 154 0.07 -5.45 15.09
CA LEU A 154 0.16 -6.74 15.77
C LEU A 154 -0.99 -7.67 15.39
N MET A 155 -2.21 -7.15 15.23
CA MET A 155 -3.35 -7.94 14.78
C MET A 155 -3.13 -8.50 13.38
N VAL A 156 -2.60 -7.68 12.45
CA VAL A 156 -2.29 -8.07 11.07
C VAL A 156 -1.11 -9.06 11.02
N MET A 157 -0.08 -8.88 11.86
CA MET A 157 1.00 -9.87 12.01
C MET A 157 0.48 -11.23 12.47
N ASN A 158 -0.55 -11.25 13.31
CA ASN A 158 -1.19 -12.50 13.73
C ASN A 158 -1.99 -13.19 12.62
N GLN A 159 -2.38 -12.45 11.57
CA GLN A 159 -3.06 -12.95 10.36
C GLN A 159 -2.09 -13.40 9.26
N PRO A 160 -0.90 -13.83 9.53
CA PRO A 160 0.33 -14.00 8.72
C PRO A 160 0.49 -13.02 7.53
N ASP A 161 0.28 -11.73 7.77
CA ASP A 161 0.41 -10.68 6.78
C ASP A 161 1.59 -9.74 7.09
N LEU A 162 2.80 -10.21 6.77
CA LEU A 162 4.03 -9.45 7.02
C LEU A 162 4.10 -8.17 6.19
N GLY A 163 3.73 -8.25 4.92
CA GLY A 163 3.83 -7.10 4.03
C GLY A 163 2.97 -5.93 4.53
N THR A 164 1.68 -6.15 4.76
CA THR A 164 0.81 -5.09 5.30
C THR A 164 1.32 -4.56 6.65
N SER A 165 1.93 -5.42 7.49
CA SER A 165 2.50 -4.98 8.77
C SER A 165 3.69 -4.02 8.58
N ILE A 166 4.55 -4.27 7.60
CA ILE A 166 5.66 -3.38 7.26
C ILE A 166 5.12 -2.03 6.74
N VAL A 167 4.04 -2.04 5.94
CA VAL A 167 3.37 -0.81 5.48
C VAL A 167 2.91 0.05 6.67
N PHE A 168 2.31 -0.55 7.70
CA PHE A 168 1.92 0.18 8.92
C PHE A 168 3.12 0.87 9.57
N VAL A 169 4.24 0.17 9.73
CA VAL A 169 5.46 0.74 10.31
C VAL A 169 6.01 1.90 9.46
N CYS A 170 5.99 1.76 8.13
CA CYS A 170 6.44 2.82 7.23
C CYS A 170 5.56 4.08 7.32
N ILE A 171 4.23 3.91 7.41
CA ILE A 171 3.30 5.02 7.64
C ILE A 171 3.68 5.77 8.92
N LEU A 172 3.92 5.06 10.02
CA LEU A 172 4.32 5.69 11.28
C LEU A 172 5.64 6.46 11.14
N ILE A 173 6.66 5.85 10.54
CA ILE A 173 7.98 6.48 10.35
C ILE A 173 7.84 7.76 9.52
N GLY A 174 7.13 7.71 8.38
CA GLY A 174 6.92 8.87 7.51
C GLY A 174 6.18 9.99 8.22
N MET A 175 5.13 9.67 8.96
CA MET A 175 4.34 10.66 9.70
C MET A 175 5.12 11.25 10.89
N LEU A 176 5.89 10.46 11.63
CA LEU A 176 6.77 10.96 12.70
C LEU A 176 7.86 11.88 12.15
N TRP A 177 8.43 11.54 10.98
CA TRP A 177 9.47 12.35 10.34
C TRP A 177 8.97 13.76 10.02
N ILE A 178 7.83 13.88 9.33
CA ILE A 178 7.23 15.17 9.01
C ILE A 178 6.65 15.86 10.25
N GLY A 179 6.21 15.09 11.26
CA GLY A 179 5.77 15.58 12.56
C GLY A 179 6.87 16.22 13.40
N LYS A 180 8.08 16.40 12.85
CA LYS A 180 9.26 16.97 13.54
C LYS A 180 9.70 16.16 14.76
N ILE A 181 9.91 14.84 14.55
CA ILE A 181 10.58 14.03 15.57
C ILE A 181 11.99 14.56 15.83
N ARG A 182 12.39 14.67 17.09
CA ARG A 182 13.77 15.02 17.44
C ARG A 182 14.71 13.91 17.02
N ILE A 183 15.85 14.22 16.38
CA ILE A 183 16.85 13.24 15.94
C ILE A 183 17.20 12.26 17.06
N LYS A 184 17.35 12.73 18.30
CA LYS A 184 17.62 11.86 19.47
C LYS A 184 16.56 10.76 19.64
N HIS A 185 15.27 11.08 19.51
CA HIS A 185 14.18 10.09 19.61
C HIS A 185 14.17 9.14 18.41
N GLY A 186 14.46 9.65 17.20
CA GLY A 186 14.64 8.82 16.01
C GLY A 186 15.77 7.80 16.17
N LEU A 187 16.93 8.24 16.69
CA LEU A 187 18.03 7.35 16.99
C LEU A 187 17.70 6.31 18.07
N ILE A 188 17.00 6.70 19.14
CA ILE A 188 16.53 5.76 20.16
C ILE A 188 15.62 4.70 19.53
N GLY A 189 14.68 5.11 18.65
CA GLY A 189 13.82 4.18 17.92
C GLY A 189 14.62 3.23 17.02
N LEU A 190 15.58 3.75 16.26
CA LEU A 190 16.44 2.97 15.37
C LEU A 190 17.26 1.94 16.18
N PHE A 191 17.94 2.37 17.25
CA PHE A 191 18.70 1.46 18.12
C PHE A 191 17.79 0.44 18.80
N GLY A 192 16.55 0.83 19.16
CA GLY A 192 15.55 -0.09 19.69
C GLY A 192 15.18 -1.18 18.68
N ILE A 193 14.90 -0.82 17.42
CA ILE A 193 14.61 -1.78 16.34
C ILE A 193 15.80 -2.70 16.08
N VAL A 194 17.00 -2.15 15.94
CA VAL A 194 18.23 -2.94 15.74
C VAL A 194 18.48 -3.87 16.92
N GLY A 195 18.25 -3.40 18.14
CA GLY A 195 18.37 -4.22 19.35
C GLY A 195 17.37 -5.38 19.39
N ILE A 196 16.10 -5.14 19.01
CA ILE A 196 15.07 -6.18 18.92
C ILE A 196 15.44 -7.21 17.84
N ILE A 197 15.83 -6.78 16.64
CA ILE A 197 16.25 -7.69 15.57
C ILE A 197 17.48 -8.51 16.03
N GLY A 198 18.47 -7.85 16.61
CA GLY A 198 19.67 -8.51 17.13
C GLY A 198 19.36 -9.53 18.23
N SER A 199 18.43 -9.19 19.15
CA SER A 199 17.98 -10.11 20.19
C SER A 199 17.25 -11.33 19.64
N ILE A 200 16.36 -11.13 18.64
CA ILE A 200 15.65 -12.22 17.96
C ILE A 200 16.65 -13.12 17.21
N THR A 201 17.63 -12.52 16.51
CA THR A 201 18.66 -13.25 15.79
C THR A 201 19.54 -14.04 16.78
N MET A 202 19.95 -13.43 17.88
CA MET A 202 20.70 -14.13 18.93
C MET A 202 19.92 -15.31 19.52
N LEU A 203 18.61 -15.12 19.74
CA LEU A 203 17.74 -16.17 20.27
C LEU A 203 17.64 -17.39 19.34
N TYR A 204 17.72 -17.20 18.02
CA TYR A 204 17.78 -18.27 17.04
C TYR A 204 18.97 -19.21 17.25
N PHE A 205 20.12 -18.67 17.72
CA PHE A 205 21.33 -19.47 17.99
C PHE A 205 21.40 -20.03 19.41
N VAL A 206 20.71 -19.41 20.39
CA VAL A 206 20.83 -19.77 21.82
C VAL A 206 19.68 -20.66 22.29
N ASP A 207 18.43 -20.36 21.89
CA ASP A 207 17.23 -21.05 22.35
C ASP A 207 16.19 -21.17 21.23
N VAL A 208 16.34 -22.20 20.38
CA VAL A 208 15.42 -22.48 19.26
C VAL A 208 13.97 -22.69 19.71
N PRO A 209 13.64 -23.40 20.82
CA PRO A 209 12.28 -23.51 21.33
C PRO A 209 11.63 -22.15 21.65
N LEU A 210 12.35 -21.25 22.29
CA LEU A 210 11.84 -19.92 22.62
C LEU A 210 11.72 -19.04 21.36
N PHE A 211 12.68 -19.14 20.46
CA PHE A 211 12.62 -18.47 19.14
C PHE A 211 11.36 -18.86 18.36
N ASN A 212 11.02 -20.15 18.27
CA ASN A 212 9.84 -20.67 17.56
C ASN A 212 8.50 -20.25 18.20
N LYS A 213 8.50 -19.81 19.46
CA LYS A 213 7.30 -19.19 20.09
C LYS A 213 7.09 -17.74 19.64
N ILE A 214 8.17 -17.03 19.29
CA ILE A 214 8.14 -15.62 18.90
C ILE A 214 7.98 -15.48 17.39
N VAL A 215 8.80 -16.20 16.61
CA VAL A 215 8.78 -16.18 15.15
C VAL A 215 8.02 -17.40 14.64
N LYS A 216 6.90 -17.15 13.96
CA LYS A 216 6.08 -18.23 13.42
C LYS A 216 6.80 -18.97 12.27
N PRO A 217 6.62 -20.29 12.13
CA PRO A 217 7.34 -21.07 11.12
C PRO A 217 7.25 -20.52 9.69
N HIS A 218 6.06 -20.04 9.27
CA HIS A 218 5.88 -19.49 7.94
C HIS A 218 6.64 -18.17 7.71
N GLN A 219 6.93 -17.39 8.75
CA GLN A 219 7.74 -16.16 8.66
C GLN A 219 9.22 -16.52 8.49
N LEU A 220 9.68 -17.44 9.33
CA LEU A 220 11.05 -17.96 9.22
C LEU A 220 11.30 -18.59 7.85
N HIS A 221 10.34 -19.37 7.37
CA HIS A 221 10.43 -20.04 6.08
C HIS A 221 10.59 -19.02 4.92
N ARG A 222 9.82 -17.93 4.90
CA ARG A 222 9.99 -16.87 3.88
C ARG A 222 11.38 -16.22 3.91
N ILE A 223 11.94 -16.00 5.11
CA ILE A 223 13.28 -15.44 5.27
C ILE A 223 14.34 -16.46 4.82
N GLN A 224 14.18 -17.73 5.20
CA GLN A 224 15.11 -18.81 4.81
C GLN A 224 15.12 -19.01 3.29
N THR A 225 13.95 -19.07 2.65
CA THR A 225 13.82 -19.20 1.20
C THR A 225 14.43 -17.99 0.46
N PHE A 226 14.34 -16.80 1.04
CA PHE A 226 14.97 -15.62 0.48
C PHE A 226 16.50 -15.66 0.58
N ILE A 227 17.05 -16.09 1.74
CA ILE A 227 18.51 -16.15 1.96
C ILE A 227 19.12 -17.34 1.21
N ASN A 228 18.45 -18.49 1.23
CA ASN A 228 18.88 -19.70 0.57
C ASN A 228 17.75 -20.34 -0.24
N PRO A 229 17.56 -19.92 -1.49
CA PRO A 229 16.52 -20.46 -2.37
C PRO A 229 16.58 -21.96 -2.58
N ALA A 230 17.76 -22.58 -2.41
CA ALA A 230 17.93 -24.03 -2.57
C ALA A 230 17.32 -24.85 -1.43
N SER A 231 16.99 -24.23 -0.30
CA SER A 231 16.44 -24.90 0.89
C SER A 231 14.98 -25.35 0.72
N ASP A 232 14.21 -24.68 -0.13
CA ASP A 232 12.82 -25.01 -0.46
C ASP A 232 12.54 -24.79 -1.95
N PRO A 233 12.54 -25.85 -2.75
CA PRO A 233 12.30 -25.76 -4.18
C PRO A 233 10.93 -25.18 -4.55
N ASP A 234 9.87 -25.45 -3.77
CA ASP A 234 8.51 -25.04 -4.11
C ASP A 234 8.28 -23.53 -3.90
N GLN A 235 8.79 -22.97 -2.81
CA GLN A 235 8.68 -21.52 -2.57
C GLN A 235 9.71 -20.71 -3.36
N SER A 236 10.93 -21.25 -3.53
CA SER A 236 11.95 -20.62 -4.37
C SER A 236 11.56 -20.62 -5.84
N TYR A 237 10.76 -21.61 -6.29
CA TYR A 237 10.19 -21.66 -7.62
C TYR A 237 9.50 -20.34 -8.02
N HIS A 238 8.67 -19.81 -7.12
CA HIS A 238 7.96 -18.54 -7.33
C HIS A 238 8.92 -17.35 -7.52
N VAL A 239 9.89 -17.19 -6.60
CA VAL A 239 10.86 -16.08 -6.65
C VAL A 239 11.77 -16.21 -7.87
N LEU A 240 12.33 -17.41 -8.09
CA LEU A 240 13.27 -17.64 -9.19
C LEU A 240 12.60 -17.47 -10.55
N ASN A 241 11.38 -17.94 -10.72
CA ASN A 241 10.64 -17.74 -11.97
C ASN A 241 10.28 -16.28 -12.19
N SER A 242 9.88 -15.54 -11.13
CA SER A 242 9.65 -14.10 -11.24
C SER A 242 10.90 -13.35 -11.69
N ILE A 243 12.06 -13.64 -11.08
CA ILE A 243 13.34 -13.01 -11.46
C ILE A 243 13.72 -13.38 -12.91
N LYS A 244 13.55 -14.64 -13.30
CA LYS A 244 13.84 -15.10 -14.68
C LYS A 244 12.94 -14.39 -15.68
N ALA A 245 11.62 -14.31 -15.41
CA ALA A 245 10.65 -13.64 -16.28
C ALA A 245 10.97 -12.15 -16.44
N VAL A 246 11.22 -11.43 -15.34
CA VAL A 246 11.61 -10.02 -15.41
C VAL A 246 12.92 -9.84 -16.16
N SER A 247 13.89 -10.76 -15.97
CA SER A 247 15.19 -10.70 -16.66
C SER A 247 15.09 -11.00 -18.16
N SER A 248 14.17 -11.90 -18.57
CA SER A 248 13.98 -12.23 -20.00
C SER A 248 13.40 -11.07 -20.81
N GLY A 249 12.71 -10.14 -20.16
CA GLY A 249 12.17 -8.95 -20.82
C GLY A 249 13.22 -7.95 -21.29
N GLU A 250 14.46 -8.02 -20.79
CA GLU A 250 15.57 -7.16 -21.22
C GLU A 250 15.17 -5.67 -21.31
N LEU A 251 15.49 -4.99 -22.42
CA LEU A 251 15.20 -3.57 -22.60
C LEU A 251 13.76 -3.31 -23.06
N MET A 252 13.27 -4.05 -24.05
CA MET A 252 11.99 -3.77 -24.74
C MET A 252 10.87 -4.75 -24.41
N GLY A 253 11.16 -5.83 -23.69
CA GLY A 253 10.22 -6.91 -23.40
C GLY A 253 10.14 -7.94 -24.53
N GLU A 254 9.58 -9.12 -24.20
CA GLU A 254 9.29 -10.17 -25.18
C GLU A 254 8.09 -9.80 -26.09
N GLY A 255 7.35 -8.73 -25.76
CA GLY A 255 6.17 -8.24 -26.48
C GLY A 255 4.87 -8.61 -25.78
N PHE A 256 3.84 -7.82 -26.02
CA PHE A 256 2.50 -8.02 -25.46
C PHE A 256 1.93 -9.39 -25.85
N LEU A 257 1.45 -10.17 -24.88
CA LEU A 257 0.98 -11.55 -25.01
C LEU A 257 2.07 -12.57 -25.43
N HIS A 258 3.34 -12.21 -25.38
CA HIS A 258 4.44 -13.08 -25.80
C HIS A 258 5.38 -13.46 -24.64
N GLY A 259 5.09 -13.03 -23.41
CA GLY A 259 5.85 -13.40 -22.21
C GLY A 259 5.82 -14.92 -21.97
N LYS A 260 6.95 -15.60 -22.16
CA LYS A 260 7.00 -17.07 -22.13
C LYS A 260 6.65 -17.65 -20.77
N MET A 261 7.16 -17.02 -19.69
CA MET A 261 6.95 -17.52 -18.34
C MET A 261 5.52 -17.24 -17.87
N VAL A 262 5.00 -16.03 -18.15
CA VAL A 262 3.63 -15.63 -17.83
C VAL A 262 2.63 -16.47 -18.61
N GLN A 263 2.76 -16.52 -19.95
CA GLN A 263 1.79 -17.21 -20.81
C GLN A 263 1.79 -18.75 -20.64
N SER A 264 2.89 -19.31 -20.13
CA SER A 264 2.98 -20.75 -19.80
C SER A 264 2.51 -21.08 -18.38
N GLY A 265 2.04 -20.08 -17.59
CA GLY A 265 1.51 -20.29 -16.23
C GLY A 265 2.57 -20.62 -15.18
N TYR A 266 3.85 -20.28 -15.43
CA TYR A 266 4.92 -20.47 -14.44
C TYR A 266 4.89 -19.42 -13.32
N ILE A 267 4.13 -18.34 -13.48
CA ILE A 267 4.02 -17.25 -12.51
C ILE A 267 2.65 -17.34 -11.81
N PRO A 268 2.60 -17.78 -10.56
CA PRO A 268 1.36 -17.81 -9.81
C PRO A 268 0.88 -16.39 -9.47
N TYR A 269 -0.45 -16.18 -9.46
CA TYR A 269 -1.10 -14.90 -9.13
C TYR A 269 -0.59 -13.70 -9.96
N ASP A 270 -0.23 -13.94 -11.22
CA ASP A 270 0.29 -12.98 -12.19
C ASP A 270 -0.63 -11.76 -12.42
N TYR A 271 -1.96 -11.90 -12.21
CA TYR A 271 -2.92 -10.83 -12.27
C TYR A 271 -3.05 -10.03 -10.95
N ALA A 272 -2.52 -10.54 -9.84
CA ALA A 272 -2.66 -9.95 -8.51
C ALA A 272 -1.31 -9.40 -7.97
N ASP A 273 -0.69 -10.08 -7.04
CA ASP A 273 0.56 -9.62 -6.42
C ASP A 273 1.77 -9.72 -7.35
N SER A 274 1.77 -10.66 -8.31
CA SER A 274 2.86 -10.83 -9.28
C SER A 274 2.68 -10.03 -10.59
N ILE A 275 1.79 -9.03 -10.61
CA ILE A 275 1.48 -8.26 -11.84
C ILE A 275 2.70 -7.53 -12.41
N TYR A 276 3.66 -7.10 -11.57
CA TYR A 276 4.89 -6.47 -12.02
C TYR A 276 5.73 -7.39 -12.90
N VAL A 277 5.68 -8.72 -12.67
CA VAL A 277 6.40 -9.70 -13.48
C VAL A 277 5.92 -9.67 -14.93
N VAL A 278 4.61 -9.54 -15.15
CA VAL A 278 4.01 -9.41 -16.50
C VAL A 278 4.55 -8.17 -17.20
N ILE A 279 4.62 -7.03 -16.47
CA ILE A 279 5.17 -5.80 -17.02
C ILE A 279 6.65 -5.96 -17.36
N GLY A 280 7.43 -6.56 -16.45
CA GLY A 280 8.86 -6.79 -16.65
C GLY A 280 9.16 -7.72 -17.81
N GLU A 281 8.43 -8.82 -17.98
CA GLU A 281 8.64 -9.79 -19.07
C GLU A 281 8.14 -9.24 -20.41
N GLU A 282 6.92 -8.72 -20.48
CA GLU A 282 6.30 -8.34 -21.77
C GLU A 282 6.70 -6.96 -22.27
N PHE A 283 6.99 -6.00 -21.39
CA PHE A 283 7.32 -4.62 -21.74
C PHE A 283 8.76 -4.23 -21.33
N GLY A 284 9.49 -5.11 -20.68
CA GLY A 284 10.89 -4.96 -20.32
C GLY A 284 11.21 -3.79 -19.40
N PHE A 285 12.46 -3.32 -19.49
CA PHE A 285 12.91 -2.16 -18.72
C PHE A 285 12.13 -0.89 -19.08
N VAL A 286 11.82 -0.66 -20.35
CA VAL A 286 11.07 0.55 -20.79
C VAL A 286 9.68 0.57 -20.17
N GLY A 287 8.93 -0.54 -20.18
CA GLY A 287 7.61 -0.62 -19.55
C GLY A 287 7.68 -0.39 -18.02
N SER A 288 8.67 -1.00 -17.37
CA SER A 288 8.92 -0.80 -15.94
C SER A 288 9.29 0.65 -15.60
N ALA A 289 10.12 1.29 -16.44
CA ALA A 289 10.51 2.69 -16.27
C ALA A 289 9.33 3.65 -16.45
N VAL A 290 8.47 3.42 -17.45
CA VAL A 290 7.23 4.20 -17.65
C VAL A 290 6.30 4.07 -16.45
N LEU A 291 6.12 2.86 -15.93
CA LEU A 291 5.32 2.64 -14.72
C LEU A 291 5.87 3.39 -13.51
N LEU A 292 7.18 3.30 -13.25
CA LEU A 292 7.85 4.01 -12.15
C LEU A 292 7.75 5.53 -12.32
N LEU A 293 7.84 6.03 -13.55
CA LEU A 293 7.68 7.44 -13.86
C LEU A 293 6.25 7.94 -13.55
N LEU A 294 5.23 7.14 -13.85
CA LEU A 294 3.85 7.48 -13.49
C LEU A 294 3.67 7.54 -11.97
N TYR A 295 4.23 6.59 -11.21
CA TYR A 295 4.22 6.64 -9.75
C TYR A 295 4.99 7.84 -9.21
N PHE A 296 6.14 8.16 -9.79
CA PHE A 296 6.91 9.36 -9.45
C PHE A 296 6.06 10.63 -9.63
N PHE A 297 5.38 10.79 -10.76
CA PHE A 297 4.52 11.95 -10.99
C PHE A 297 3.33 11.99 -10.02
N LEU A 298 2.73 10.84 -9.69
CA LEU A 298 1.65 10.77 -8.72
C LEU A 298 2.14 11.24 -7.33
N ILE A 299 3.25 10.69 -6.83
CA ILE A 299 3.83 11.04 -5.52
C ILE A 299 4.28 12.50 -5.52
N TYR A 300 4.95 12.95 -6.58
CA TYR A 300 5.36 14.34 -6.74
C TYR A 300 4.17 15.29 -6.66
N ARG A 301 3.07 14.96 -7.35
CA ARG A 301 1.86 15.78 -7.30
C ARG A 301 1.25 15.83 -5.91
N MET A 302 1.21 14.70 -5.21
CA MET A 302 0.75 14.63 -3.82
C MET A 302 1.62 15.47 -2.89
N ILE A 303 2.94 15.44 -3.03
CA ILE A 303 3.88 16.29 -2.26
C ILE A 303 3.57 17.77 -2.51
N ARG A 304 3.35 18.17 -3.77
CA ARG A 304 3.01 19.56 -4.10
C ARG A 304 1.70 20.01 -3.43
N ILE A 305 0.69 19.14 -3.37
CA ILE A 305 -0.57 19.44 -2.66
C ILE A 305 -0.32 19.54 -1.15
N ALA A 306 0.49 18.65 -0.58
CA ALA A 306 0.82 18.69 0.84
C ALA A 306 1.57 19.97 1.23
N MET A 307 2.51 20.42 0.40
CA MET A 307 3.27 21.65 0.63
C MET A 307 2.42 22.93 0.47
N ALA A 308 1.42 22.90 -0.41
CA ALA A 308 0.50 24.01 -0.63
C ALA A 308 -0.64 24.05 0.42
N SER A 309 -0.78 23.03 1.26
CA SER A 309 -1.83 22.97 2.27
C SER A 309 -1.56 23.96 3.41
N GLU A 310 -2.52 24.87 3.63
CA GLU A 310 -2.47 25.82 4.76
C GLU A 310 -2.73 25.14 6.11
N ASP A 311 -3.44 24.03 6.11
CA ASP A 311 -3.75 23.23 7.29
C ASP A 311 -2.78 22.05 7.42
N VAL A 312 -2.07 22.01 8.54
CA VAL A 312 -1.09 20.96 8.83
C VAL A 312 -1.70 19.54 8.85
N ALA A 313 -2.98 19.42 9.21
CA ALA A 313 -3.69 18.13 9.18
C ALA A 313 -3.74 17.53 7.76
N GLY A 314 -3.99 18.40 6.75
CA GLY A 314 -3.98 17.98 5.33
C GLY A 314 -2.61 17.50 4.89
N SER A 315 -1.55 18.21 5.27
CA SER A 315 -0.18 17.80 4.97
C SER A 315 0.17 16.47 5.62
N TYR A 316 -0.16 16.26 6.89
CA TYR A 316 0.10 15.00 7.59
C TYR A 316 -0.69 13.82 6.98
N LEU A 317 -1.95 14.05 6.62
CA LEU A 317 -2.77 13.04 5.94
C LEU A 317 -2.13 12.60 4.63
N ILE A 318 -1.74 13.57 3.77
CA ILE A 318 -1.13 13.26 2.47
C ILE A 318 0.20 12.52 2.64
N ILE A 319 1.04 12.90 3.59
CA ILE A 319 2.32 12.21 3.87
C ILE A 319 2.08 10.78 4.34
N GLY A 320 1.05 10.53 5.16
CA GLY A 320 0.67 9.17 5.53
C GLY A 320 0.30 8.32 4.31
N VAL A 321 -0.48 8.87 3.36
CA VAL A 321 -0.84 8.19 2.10
C VAL A 321 0.39 7.99 1.20
N ILE A 322 1.29 8.98 1.09
CA ILE A 322 2.54 8.86 0.34
C ILE A 322 3.39 7.72 0.91
N SER A 323 3.57 7.69 2.24
CA SER A 323 4.36 6.64 2.91
C SER A 323 3.78 5.25 2.64
N MET A 324 2.44 5.11 2.68
CA MET A 324 1.74 3.88 2.33
C MET A 324 2.04 3.45 0.89
N PHE A 325 1.82 4.33 -0.10
CA PHE A 325 2.03 3.99 -1.51
C PHE A 325 3.48 3.72 -1.83
N THR A 326 4.41 4.54 -1.34
CA THR A 326 5.85 4.37 -1.60
C THR A 326 6.32 2.99 -1.17
N LEU A 327 5.93 2.54 0.02
CA LEU A 327 6.34 1.23 0.47
C LEU A 327 5.64 0.10 -0.29
N GLN A 328 4.35 0.18 -0.56
CA GLN A 328 3.62 -0.83 -1.34
C GLN A 328 4.21 -1.01 -2.75
N ILE A 329 4.56 0.10 -3.43
CA ILE A 329 5.22 0.07 -4.74
C ILE A 329 6.60 -0.59 -4.62
N PHE A 330 7.39 -0.16 -3.63
CA PHE A 330 8.72 -0.71 -3.40
C PHE A 330 8.67 -2.21 -3.07
N GLU A 331 7.81 -2.64 -2.14
CA GLU A 331 7.69 -4.05 -1.75
C GLU A 331 7.28 -4.94 -2.93
N ASN A 332 6.28 -4.52 -3.72
CA ASN A 332 5.83 -5.32 -4.86
C ASN A 332 6.94 -5.51 -5.89
N ILE A 333 7.65 -4.45 -6.26
CA ILE A 333 8.75 -4.52 -7.22
C ILE A 333 9.95 -5.28 -6.64
N ALA A 334 10.31 -4.99 -5.40
CA ALA A 334 11.46 -5.58 -4.72
C ALA A 334 11.33 -7.10 -4.54
N MET A 335 10.12 -7.60 -4.23
CA MET A 335 9.91 -9.04 -4.06
C MET A 335 10.05 -9.84 -5.38
N HIS A 336 9.77 -9.22 -6.53
CA HIS A 336 9.90 -9.86 -7.84
C HIS A 336 11.25 -9.64 -8.52
N THR A 337 12.06 -8.72 -7.98
CA THR A 337 13.45 -8.51 -8.42
C THR A 337 14.47 -9.17 -7.49
N GLY A 338 14.04 -9.91 -6.48
CA GLY A 338 14.92 -10.60 -5.53
C GLY A 338 15.57 -9.71 -4.49
N LEU A 339 15.05 -8.49 -4.25
CA LEU A 339 15.55 -7.56 -3.23
C LEU A 339 14.84 -7.74 -1.87
N MET A 340 13.66 -8.38 -1.86
CA MET A 340 12.88 -8.67 -0.65
C MET A 340 12.22 -10.06 -0.72
N PRO A 341 11.90 -10.69 0.43
CA PRO A 341 11.08 -11.89 0.45
C PRO A 341 9.68 -11.63 -0.13
N LEU A 342 9.01 -12.68 -0.65
CA LEU A 342 7.63 -12.58 -1.11
C LEU A 342 6.70 -12.18 0.02
N THR A 343 6.09 -11.00 -0.08
CA THR A 343 5.15 -10.46 0.90
C THR A 343 3.69 -10.63 0.49
N GLY A 344 3.41 -10.69 -0.82
CA GLY A 344 2.06 -10.79 -1.39
C GLY A 344 1.29 -9.47 -1.36
N ILE A 345 1.99 -8.33 -1.41
CA ILE A 345 1.37 -7.00 -1.49
C ILE A 345 1.02 -6.68 -2.94
N ALA A 346 -0.21 -6.22 -3.14
CA ALA A 346 -0.68 -5.74 -4.43
C ALA A 346 -0.01 -4.42 -4.84
N LEU A 347 0.33 -4.27 -6.11
CA LEU A 347 0.85 -3.03 -6.68
C LEU A 347 -0.28 -2.00 -6.83
N PRO A 348 -0.21 -0.82 -6.17
CA PRO A 348 -1.29 0.16 -6.15
C PRO A 348 -1.78 0.54 -7.54
N PHE A 349 -3.09 0.55 -7.75
CA PHE A 349 -3.79 0.89 -9.01
C PHE A 349 -3.51 -0.03 -10.21
N VAL A 350 -2.60 -0.99 -10.12
CA VAL A 350 -2.23 -1.88 -11.24
C VAL A 350 -2.71 -3.30 -11.00
N SER A 351 -2.47 -3.85 -9.81
CA SER A 351 -2.88 -5.21 -9.45
C SER A 351 -4.40 -5.36 -9.40
N TYR A 352 -4.89 -6.54 -9.82
CA TYR A 352 -6.26 -6.94 -9.56
C TYR A 352 -6.50 -7.18 -8.08
N GLY A 353 -7.40 -6.40 -7.48
CA GLY A 353 -7.72 -6.55 -6.05
C GLY A 353 -8.75 -5.51 -5.60
N GLY A 354 -10.01 -5.93 -5.39
CA GLY A 354 -11.11 -5.02 -5.05
C GLY A 354 -10.87 -4.20 -3.79
N SER A 355 -10.36 -4.81 -2.72
CA SER A 355 -10.06 -4.11 -1.46
C SER A 355 -8.91 -3.12 -1.58
N SER A 356 -7.83 -3.54 -2.22
CA SER A 356 -6.67 -2.68 -2.44
C SER A 356 -7.05 -1.49 -3.32
N LEU A 357 -7.74 -1.73 -4.43
CA LEU A 357 -8.23 -0.67 -5.32
C LEU A 357 -9.16 0.31 -4.60
N MET A 358 -10.13 -0.20 -3.82
CA MET A 358 -11.05 0.64 -3.04
C MET A 358 -10.27 1.52 -2.06
N THR A 359 -9.35 0.94 -1.30
CA THR A 359 -8.51 1.68 -0.33
C THR A 359 -7.67 2.75 -1.03
N ASN A 360 -7.03 2.40 -2.15
CA ASN A 360 -6.19 3.32 -2.89
C ASN A 360 -7.02 4.49 -3.48
N MET A 361 -8.21 4.22 -4.02
CA MET A 361 -9.11 5.26 -4.55
C MET A 361 -9.67 6.15 -3.44
N LEU A 362 -10.03 5.58 -2.27
CA LEU A 362 -10.45 6.38 -1.10
C LEU A 362 -9.31 7.25 -0.59
N SER A 363 -8.08 6.73 -0.56
CA SER A 363 -6.88 7.51 -0.20
C SER A 363 -6.68 8.69 -1.15
N MET A 364 -6.84 8.47 -2.46
CA MET A 364 -6.78 9.55 -3.44
C MET A 364 -7.93 10.54 -3.30
N GLY A 365 -9.12 10.08 -2.93
CA GLY A 365 -10.26 10.95 -2.59
C GLY A 365 -9.95 11.90 -1.44
N LEU A 366 -9.28 11.40 -0.38
CA LEU A 366 -8.81 12.24 0.74
C LEU A 366 -7.74 13.24 0.30
N VAL A 367 -6.78 12.83 -0.52
CA VAL A 367 -5.75 13.73 -1.08
C VAL A 367 -6.39 14.83 -1.93
N LEU A 368 -7.33 14.48 -2.79
CA LEU A 368 -8.10 15.44 -3.61
C LEU A 368 -8.96 16.35 -2.73
N SER A 369 -9.52 15.85 -1.62
CA SER A 369 -10.25 16.68 -0.66
C SER A 369 -9.35 17.79 -0.09
N VAL A 370 -8.11 17.49 0.25
CA VAL A 370 -7.15 18.52 0.69
C VAL A 370 -6.95 19.56 -0.42
N SER A 371 -6.72 19.13 -1.66
CA SER A 371 -6.54 20.05 -2.81
C SER A 371 -7.75 20.94 -3.05
N VAL A 372 -8.96 20.39 -2.98
CA VAL A 372 -10.22 21.12 -3.24
C VAL A 372 -10.53 22.17 -2.17
N HIS A 373 -10.18 21.88 -0.90
CA HIS A 373 -10.50 22.75 0.25
C HIS A 373 -9.38 23.73 0.63
N GLN A 374 -8.33 23.84 -0.21
CA GLN A 374 -7.33 24.90 -0.08
C GLN A 374 -7.94 26.28 -0.43
N SER A 375 -7.53 27.32 0.30
CA SER A 375 -8.04 28.67 0.12
C SER A 375 -7.57 29.30 -1.19
N LYS A 376 -6.36 28.97 -1.63
CA LYS A 376 -5.82 29.42 -2.93
C LYS A 376 -5.75 28.26 -3.92
N PRO A 377 -6.21 28.43 -5.16
CA PRO A 377 -5.98 27.44 -6.21
C PRO A 377 -4.48 27.32 -6.48
N PHE A 378 -4.00 26.08 -6.59
CA PHE A 378 -2.62 25.82 -6.98
C PHE A 378 -2.44 26.14 -8.46
N HIS A 379 -1.71 27.23 -8.79
CA HIS A 379 -1.33 27.57 -10.15
C HIS A 379 0.11 27.13 -10.45
N PHE A 380 0.33 26.51 -11.62
CA PHE A 380 1.67 26.28 -12.16
C PHE A 380 2.27 27.63 -12.53
N GLY A 381 3.39 28.03 -11.92
CA GLY A 381 4.22 29.14 -12.37
C GLY A 381 4.26 30.41 -11.50
N GLU A 382 3.69 30.39 -10.27
CA GLU A 382 3.94 31.46 -9.31
C GLU A 382 5.04 31.01 -8.31
N GLU A 383 6.29 31.26 -8.66
CA GLU A 383 7.43 31.40 -7.74
C GLU A 383 7.84 32.87 -7.68
#